data_3544d42f73d105c18e9d7fb8379b07ee
#
_entry.id   3544d42f73d105c18e9d7fb8379b07ee
#
_cell.length_a   1.000
_cell.length_b   1.000
_cell.length_c   1.000
_cell.angle_alpha   90.00
_cell.angle_beta   90.00
_cell.angle_gamma   90.00
#
_symmetry.space_group_name_H-M   'P 1'
#
loop_
_entity.id
_entity.type
_entity.pdbx_description
1 polymer ?
#
loop_
_entity_poly.entity_id
_entity_poly.type
_entity_poly.pdbx_seq_one_letter_code
_entity_poly.pdbx_strand_id
1 'polypeptide(L)'
;MELIAVSKILYVEDHPAQRDIMAQMLELSGYSVAVASDGVEGVDQARAWNPDLILMDLRMPRMDGFEAIKILRSDPSTADIPIIAISAWASAKHKERALEAGADEHFTKPVDLSRLIETINRYLKQPESKQPESS
;
A
#
# COMPACT_ATOMS: atom_id res chain seq x y z
N MET A 1 -27.12 15.56 -6.65
CA MET A 1 -26.30 14.44 -6.94
C MET A 1 -25.00 14.44 -6.20
N GLU A 2 -24.64 13.31 -5.67
CA GLU A 2 -23.49 13.20 -4.84
C GLU A 2 -22.31 12.65 -5.60
N LEU A 3 -21.16 13.29 -5.46
CA LEU A 3 -19.95 12.78 -6.09
C LEU A 3 -19.26 11.82 -5.14
N ILE A 4 -18.89 10.67 -5.66
CA ILE A 4 -18.17 9.69 -4.87
C ILE A 4 -16.71 9.80 -5.24
N ALA A 5 -15.89 10.16 -4.26
CA ALA A 5 -14.46 10.28 -4.49
C ALA A 5 -13.88 8.90 -4.70
N VAL A 6 -13.02 8.76 -5.71
CA VAL A 6 -12.34 7.51 -6.00
C VAL A 6 -11.08 7.46 -5.14
N SER A 7 -10.91 6.37 -4.42
CA SER A 7 -9.74 6.21 -3.57
C SER A 7 -8.49 5.99 -4.40
N LYS A 8 -7.39 6.57 -3.96
CA LYS A 8 -6.12 6.53 -4.66
C LYS A 8 -5.19 5.52 -4.02
N ILE A 9 -4.65 4.62 -4.81
CA ILE A 9 -3.71 3.61 -4.34
C ILE A 9 -2.40 3.76 -5.09
N LEU A 10 -1.31 3.85 -4.35
CA LEU A 10 0.02 3.83 -4.94
C LEU A 10 0.58 2.42 -4.78
N TYR A 11 0.97 1.81 -5.89
CA TYR A 11 1.54 0.46 -5.87
C TYR A 11 3.01 0.52 -6.27
N VAL A 12 3.89 0.11 -5.37
CA VAL A 12 5.33 0.16 -5.57
C VAL A 12 5.83 -1.26 -5.82
N GLU A 13 6.30 -1.53 -7.03
CA GLU A 13 6.72 -2.85 -7.48
C GLU A 13 7.73 -2.71 -8.60
N ASP A 14 8.91 -3.33 -8.47
CA ASP A 14 9.95 -3.19 -9.49
C ASP A 14 9.76 -4.08 -10.71
N HIS A 15 8.98 -5.16 -10.60
CA HIS A 15 8.79 -6.09 -11.70
C HIS A 15 7.68 -5.60 -12.63
N PRO A 16 7.99 -5.20 -13.87
CA PRO A 16 6.99 -4.54 -14.73
C PRO A 16 5.73 -5.35 -14.98
N ALA A 17 5.86 -6.65 -15.24
CA ALA A 17 4.67 -7.47 -15.54
C ALA A 17 3.77 -7.58 -14.32
N GLN A 18 4.33 -7.81 -13.15
CA GLN A 18 3.53 -7.90 -11.93
C GLN A 18 2.89 -6.56 -11.61
N ARG A 19 3.65 -5.48 -11.81
CA ARG A 19 3.15 -4.14 -11.56
C ARG A 19 1.94 -3.83 -12.43
N ASP A 20 2.04 -4.13 -13.72
CA ASP A 20 0.96 -3.82 -14.66
C ASP A 20 -0.28 -4.64 -14.38
N ILE A 21 -0.12 -5.94 -14.09
CA ILE A 21 -1.25 -6.81 -13.83
C ILE A 21 -2.00 -6.37 -12.57
N MET A 22 -1.27 -6.12 -11.50
CA MET A 22 -1.91 -5.70 -10.25
C MET A 22 -2.59 -4.35 -10.41
N ALA A 23 -1.94 -3.42 -11.13
CA ALA A 23 -2.54 -2.11 -11.35
C ALA A 23 -3.86 -2.23 -12.08
N GLN A 24 -3.93 -3.09 -13.11
CA GLN A 24 -5.17 -3.29 -13.84
C GLN A 24 -6.25 -3.89 -12.96
N MET A 25 -5.88 -4.87 -12.14
CA MET A 25 -6.85 -5.50 -11.25
C MET A 25 -7.43 -4.51 -10.26
N LEU A 26 -6.58 -3.62 -9.73
CA LEU A 26 -7.05 -2.62 -8.79
C LEU A 26 -7.94 -1.59 -9.47
N GLU A 27 -7.58 -1.20 -10.69
CA GLU A 27 -8.43 -0.27 -11.44
C GLU A 27 -9.79 -0.87 -11.76
N LEU A 28 -9.81 -2.15 -12.11
CA LEU A 28 -11.08 -2.83 -12.35
C LEU A 28 -11.91 -2.95 -11.08
N SER A 29 -11.27 -2.88 -9.94
CA SER A 29 -11.97 -2.91 -8.65
C SER A 29 -12.45 -1.53 -8.21
N GLY A 30 -12.20 -0.50 -9.01
CA GLY A 30 -12.76 0.82 -8.75
C GLY A 30 -11.81 1.84 -8.16
N TYR A 31 -10.51 1.54 -8.09
CA TYR A 31 -9.54 2.47 -7.51
C TYR A 31 -8.80 3.25 -8.57
N SER A 32 -8.31 4.42 -8.20
CA SER A 32 -7.38 5.18 -9.03
C SER A 32 -5.97 4.75 -8.63
N VAL A 33 -5.17 4.27 -9.58
CA VAL A 33 -3.90 3.64 -9.26
C VAL A 33 -2.74 4.37 -9.91
N ALA A 34 -1.71 4.68 -9.13
CA ALA A 34 -0.44 5.13 -9.65
C ALA A 34 0.59 4.06 -9.29
N VAL A 35 1.64 3.93 -10.06
CA VAL A 35 2.65 2.92 -9.84
C VAL A 35 4.03 3.57 -9.70
N ALA A 36 4.90 2.89 -8.99
CA ALA A 36 6.30 3.29 -8.87
C ALA A 36 7.16 2.03 -9.00
N SER A 37 8.36 2.18 -9.50
CA SER A 37 9.21 1.04 -9.81
C SER A 37 10.27 0.74 -8.77
N ASP A 38 10.42 1.56 -7.76
CA ASP A 38 11.33 1.28 -6.65
C ASP A 38 10.97 2.16 -5.45
N GLY A 39 11.71 1.97 -4.35
CA GLY A 39 11.42 2.68 -3.12
C GLY A 39 11.61 4.18 -3.22
N VAL A 40 12.62 4.62 -3.98
CA VAL A 40 12.86 6.06 -4.14
C VAL A 40 11.68 6.72 -4.84
N GLU A 41 11.29 6.15 -5.97
CA GLU A 41 10.16 6.65 -6.73
C GLU A 41 8.87 6.57 -5.91
N GLY A 42 8.72 5.47 -5.16
CA GLY A 42 7.55 5.29 -4.31
C GLY A 42 7.41 6.38 -3.27
N VAL A 43 8.51 6.73 -2.59
CA VAL A 43 8.49 7.77 -1.59
C VAL A 43 8.16 9.12 -2.24
N ASP A 44 8.81 9.41 -3.39
CA ASP A 44 8.57 10.67 -4.07
C ASP A 44 7.12 10.81 -4.52
N GLN A 45 6.55 9.74 -5.08
CA GLN A 45 5.17 9.78 -5.53
C GLN A 45 4.18 9.87 -4.37
N ALA A 46 4.48 9.21 -3.26
CA ALA A 46 3.60 9.29 -2.10
C ALA A 46 3.51 10.73 -1.61
N ARG A 47 4.64 11.44 -1.59
CA ARG A 47 4.65 12.83 -1.17
C ARG A 47 3.90 13.74 -2.15
N ALA A 48 4.09 13.48 -3.45
CA ALA A 48 3.50 14.35 -4.47
C ALA A 48 2.01 14.11 -4.67
N TRP A 49 1.60 12.85 -4.61
CA TRP A 49 0.23 12.48 -4.94
C TRP A 49 -0.67 12.29 -3.72
N ASN A 50 -0.08 12.02 -2.58
CA ASN A 50 -0.78 11.81 -1.33
C ASN A 50 -1.88 10.75 -1.46
N PRO A 51 -1.49 9.50 -1.76
CA PRO A 51 -2.49 8.43 -1.94
C PRO A 51 -3.22 8.11 -0.66
N ASP A 52 -4.35 7.43 -0.80
CA ASP A 52 -5.14 7.00 0.36
C ASP A 52 -4.59 5.70 0.97
N LEU A 53 -3.81 4.96 0.20
CA LEU A 53 -3.22 3.70 0.66
C LEU A 53 -2.03 3.36 -0.23
N ILE A 54 -1.03 2.72 0.35
CA ILE A 54 0.17 2.31 -0.37
C ILE A 54 0.32 0.79 -0.28
N LEU A 55 0.54 0.14 -1.43
CA LEU A 55 0.96 -1.25 -1.49
C LEU A 55 2.45 -1.23 -1.78
N MET A 56 3.25 -1.83 -0.90
CA MET A 56 4.69 -1.72 -0.99
C MET A 56 5.35 -3.09 -1.07
N ASP A 57 5.98 -3.39 -2.22
CA ASP A 57 6.81 -4.58 -2.34
C ASP A 57 8.04 -4.37 -1.46
N LEU A 58 8.43 -5.39 -0.72
CA LEU A 58 9.57 -5.26 0.19
C LEU A 58 10.90 -5.49 -0.49
N ARG A 59 10.93 -6.25 -1.59
CA ARG A 59 12.18 -6.60 -2.22
C ARG A 59 12.37 -5.85 -3.52
N MET A 60 13.14 -4.79 -3.50
CA MET A 60 13.37 -3.93 -4.65
C MET A 60 14.81 -3.42 -4.65
N PRO A 61 15.34 -3.04 -5.84
CA PRO A 61 16.66 -2.46 -5.90
C PRO A 61 16.67 -1.02 -5.40
N ARG A 62 17.83 -0.50 -5.18
CA ARG A 62 18.14 0.85 -4.72
C ARG A 62 17.65 1.09 -3.30
N MET A 63 16.37 1.18 -3.08
CA MET A 63 15.82 1.34 -1.74
C MET A 63 14.77 0.25 -1.57
N ASP A 64 14.97 -0.67 -0.62
CA ASP A 64 13.99 -1.73 -0.41
C ASP A 64 12.76 -1.20 0.31
N GLY A 65 11.72 -2.04 0.36
CA GLY A 65 10.45 -1.61 0.93
C GLY A 65 10.49 -1.33 2.41
N PHE A 66 11.35 -2.02 3.16
CA PHE A 66 11.47 -1.75 4.60
C PHE A 66 11.96 -0.33 4.82
N GLU A 67 12.96 0.07 4.07
CA GLU A 67 13.52 1.42 4.21
C GLU A 67 12.52 2.47 3.74
N ALA A 68 11.85 2.20 2.62
CA ALA A 68 10.83 3.13 2.12
C ALA A 68 9.72 3.35 3.14
N ILE A 69 9.27 2.26 3.79
CA ILE A 69 8.22 2.36 4.82
C ILE A 69 8.69 3.24 5.99
N LYS A 70 9.92 3.04 6.43
CA LYS A 70 10.45 3.84 7.53
C LYS A 70 10.49 5.33 7.17
N ILE A 71 10.89 5.63 5.96
CA ILE A 71 10.96 7.02 5.50
C ILE A 71 9.55 7.62 5.46
N LEU A 72 8.58 6.88 4.93
CA LEU A 72 7.21 7.36 4.84
C LEU A 72 6.63 7.63 6.23
N ARG A 73 6.93 6.76 7.19
CA ARG A 73 6.42 6.92 8.55
C ARG A 73 7.06 8.10 9.27
N SER A 74 8.27 8.48 8.89
CA SER A 74 8.95 9.59 9.55
C SER A 74 8.61 10.94 8.93
N ASP A 75 7.90 10.98 7.82
CA ASP A 75 7.53 12.21 7.14
C ASP A 75 6.09 12.56 7.51
N PRO A 76 5.85 13.73 8.13
CA PRO A 76 4.49 14.09 8.55
C PRO A 76 3.46 14.05 7.43
N SER A 77 3.88 14.31 6.19
CA SER A 77 2.93 14.34 5.08
C SER A 77 2.46 12.96 4.67
N THR A 78 3.19 11.90 5.05
CA THR A 78 2.84 10.54 4.66
C THR A 78 2.69 9.59 5.86
N ALA A 79 2.94 10.09 7.06
CA ALA A 79 3.04 9.23 8.26
C ALA A 79 1.76 8.44 8.56
N ASP A 80 0.60 8.95 8.16
CA ASP A 80 -0.66 8.31 8.50
C ASP A 80 -1.28 7.51 7.35
N ILE A 81 -0.62 7.43 6.21
CA ILE A 81 -1.16 6.69 5.08
C ILE A 81 -1.06 5.18 5.38
N PRO A 82 -2.14 4.41 5.25
CA PRO A 82 -2.05 2.97 5.45
C PRO A 82 -1.09 2.33 4.45
N ILE A 83 -0.23 1.43 4.93
CA ILE A 83 0.74 0.75 4.10
C ILE A 83 0.56 -0.76 4.25
N ILE A 84 0.34 -1.45 3.13
CA ILE A 84 0.28 -2.89 3.09
C ILE A 84 1.55 -3.38 2.42
N ALA A 85 2.36 -4.14 3.14
CA ALA A 85 3.60 -4.70 2.59
C ALA A 85 3.28 -5.99 1.85
N ILE A 86 3.95 -6.21 0.73
CA ILE A 86 3.77 -7.42 -0.07
C ILE A 86 5.14 -7.97 -0.41
N SER A 87 5.35 -9.28 -0.22
CA SER A 87 6.64 -9.85 -0.58
C SER A 87 6.52 -11.34 -0.84
N ALA A 88 7.53 -11.88 -1.51
CA ALA A 88 7.64 -13.32 -1.70
C ALA A 88 8.18 -14.01 -0.45
N TRP A 89 8.66 -13.23 0.53
CA TRP A 89 9.23 -13.80 1.73
C TRP A 89 8.12 -14.20 2.70
N ALA A 90 7.99 -15.50 2.93
CA ALA A 90 6.92 -16.03 3.75
C ALA A 90 7.27 -16.20 5.23
N SER A 91 8.50 -15.94 5.62
CA SER A 91 8.89 -16.21 6.99
C SER A 91 8.27 -15.21 7.97
N ALA A 92 7.98 -15.68 9.17
CA ALA A 92 7.45 -14.82 10.22
C ALA A 92 8.39 -13.67 10.53
N LYS A 93 9.68 -13.88 10.36
CA LYS A 93 10.67 -12.86 10.64
C LYS A 93 10.55 -11.67 9.68
N HIS A 94 10.33 -11.95 8.40
CA HIS A 94 10.16 -10.87 7.42
C HIS A 94 8.86 -10.11 7.66
N LYS A 95 7.80 -10.84 8.02
CA LYS A 95 6.54 -10.19 8.33
C LYS A 95 6.70 -9.28 9.55
N GLU A 96 7.34 -9.78 10.58
CA GLU A 96 7.57 -9.00 11.79
C GLU A 96 8.39 -7.75 11.49
N ARG A 97 9.43 -7.91 10.67
CA ARG A 97 10.28 -6.79 10.29
C ARG A 97 9.49 -5.72 9.53
N ALA A 98 8.57 -6.14 8.65
CA ALA A 98 7.74 -5.20 7.91
C ALA A 98 6.83 -4.40 8.85
N LEU A 99 6.23 -5.10 9.81
CA LEU A 99 5.35 -4.42 10.77
C LEU A 99 6.14 -3.48 11.68
N GLU A 100 7.34 -3.88 12.07
CA GLU A 100 8.19 -3.02 12.88
C GLU A 100 8.64 -1.78 12.10
N ALA A 101 8.81 -1.90 10.81
CA ALA A 101 9.16 -0.75 9.98
C ALA A 101 8.01 0.24 9.86
N GLY A 102 6.78 -0.21 10.12
CA GLY A 102 5.62 0.65 10.07
C GLY A 102 4.49 0.21 9.15
N ALA A 103 4.60 -0.97 8.54
CA ALA A 103 3.51 -1.49 7.71
C ALA A 103 2.33 -1.87 8.59
N ASP A 104 1.13 -1.68 8.08
CA ASP A 104 -0.09 -2.03 8.80
C ASP A 104 -0.46 -3.50 8.58
N GLU A 105 -0.14 -4.04 7.41
CA GLU A 105 -0.44 -5.43 7.06
C GLU A 105 0.67 -5.97 6.18
N HIS A 106 0.73 -7.30 6.09
CA HIS A 106 1.71 -7.96 5.23
C HIS A 106 1.02 -9.10 4.48
N PHE A 107 1.22 -9.14 3.16
CA PHE A 107 0.74 -10.23 2.33
C PHE A 107 1.91 -10.94 1.67
N THR A 108 1.84 -12.26 1.59
CA THR A 108 2.86 -13.06 0.92
C THR A 108 2.41 -13.37 -0.50
N LYS A 109 3.33 -13.27 -1.46
CA LYS A 109 3.03 -13.62 -2.84
C LYS A 109 2.97 -15.14 -3.01
N PRO A 110 2.13 -15.68 -3.86
CA PRO A 110 1.17 -14.93 -4.69
C PRO A 110 0.02 -14.40 -3.85
N VAL A 111 -0.38 -13.18 -4.16
CA VAL A 111 -1.39 -12.50 -3.35
C VAL A 111 -2.78 -13.02 -3.71
N ASP A 112 -3.57 -13.32 -2.68
CA ASP A 112 -4.98 -13.63 -2.87
C ASP A 112 -5.69 -12.29 -3.09
N LEU A 113 -6.09 -12.02 -4.32
CA LEU A 113 -6.64 -10.72 -4.67
C LEU A 113 -7.91 -10.39 -3.89
N SER A 114 -8.78 -11.37 -3.68
CA SER A 114 -10.01 -11.13 -2.93
C SER A 114 -9.71 -10.66 -1.51
N ARG A 115 -8.75 -11.30 -0.86
CA ARG A 115 -8.37 -10.91 0.50
C ARG A 115 -7.69 -9.55 0.52
N LEU A 116 -6.89 -9.25 -0.51
CA LEU A 116 -6.23 -7.97 -0.60
C LEU A 116 -7.25 -6.84 -0.75
N ILE A 117 -8.21 -7.02 -1.65
CA ILE A 117 -9.26 -6.00 -1.86
C ILE A 117 -10.07 -5.81 -0.59
N GLU A 118 -10.40 -6.90 0.09
CA GLU A 118 -11.12 -6.81 1.34
C GLU A 118 -10.35 -6.01 2.38
N THR A 119 -9.05 -6.27 2.47
CA THR A 119 -8.19 -5.57 3.41
C THR A 119 -8.07 -4.09 3.06
N ILE A 120 -7.88 -3.79 1.77
CA ILE A 120 -7.81 -2.42 1.30
C ILE A 120 -9.08 -1.66 1.68
N ASN A 121 -10.24 -2.25 1.39
CA ASN A 121 -11.51 -1.60 1.71
C ASN A 121 -11.66 -1.36 3.19
N ARG A 122 -11.19 -2.28 4.01
CA ARG A 122 -11.28 -2.12 5.46
C ARG A 122 -10.48 -0.90 5.93
N TYR A 123 -9.28 -0.71 5.40
CA TYR A 123 -8.47 0.44 5.78
C TYR A 123 -9.03 1.74 5.23
N LEU A 124 -9.56 1.73 4.02
CA LEU A 124 -10.09 2.95 3.44
C LEU A 124 -11.37 3.41 4.10
N LYS A 125 -12.14 2.49 4.67
CA LYS A 125 -13.37 2.86 5.34
C LYS A 125 -13.19 3.13 6.82
N GLN A 126 -12.01 2.88 7.33
CA GLN A 126 -11.81 2.91 8.75
C GLN A 126 -12.12 4.24 9.42
N PRO A 127 -11.73 5.38 8.86
CA PRO A 127 -12.02 6.63 9.53
C PRO A 127 -13.48 6.84 9.82
N GLU A 128 -14.34 6.47 8.87
CA GLU A 128 -15.71 6.64 9.06
C GLU A 128 -16.28 5.66 10.02
N SER A 129 -15.84 4.46 9.98
CA SER A 129 -16.40 3.44 10.84
C SER A 129 -16.06 3.66 12.29
N LYS A 130 -15.06 4.44 12.59
CA LYS A 130 -14.74 4.66 13.95
C LYS A 130 -15.74 5.50 14.64
N GLN A 131 -16.44 6.21 13.87
CA GLN A 131 -17.33 6.98 14.48
C GLN A 131 -18.36 6.32 15.18
N PRO A 132 -18.79 5.68 15.14
CA PRO A 132 -19.87 5.34 15.90
C PRO A 132 -19.81 4.49 16.95
N GLU A 133 -19.49 4.46 16.81
CA GLU A 133 -19.60 4.00 17.47
C GLU A 133 -20.04 4.17 18.18
N SER A 134 -20.02 4.31 17.91
CA SER A 134 -20.27 4.61 18.39
C SER A 134 -20.94 4.57 18.86
N SER A 135 -21.05 4.52 18.73
CA SER A 135 -21.45 4.54 19.10
C SER A 135 -21.64 4.39 19.32
#